data_6db4ea2d1288b16bf5421b5cf4f06cfb
#
_entry.id   6db4ea2d1288b16bf5421b5cf4f06cfb
#
_cell.length_a   1.000
_cell.length_b   1.000
_cell.length_c   1.000
_cell.angle_alpha   90.00
_cell.angle_beta   90.00
_cell.angle_gamma   90.00
#
_symmetry.space_group_name_H-M   'P 1'
#
loop_
_entity.id
_entity.type
_entity.pdbx_description
1 polymer ?
#
loop_
_entity_poly.entity_id
_entity_poly.type
_entity_poly.pdbx_seq_one_letter_code
_entity_poly.pdbx_strand_id
1 'polypeptide(L)'
;GNLALALGGTYNGISPLQMAAGYSMIANGGEYIEPTFYTKVEDANGNVILEPTQETKRVMSEGNAYILSSILESPVTGSNGTAYLCDISGMDVAAKTGTTNSLKDRWLCGFTPYYAAATWFGYDDPETIQGFGMSNPAMNIWAAIMSDIHEDLDSASFDKPDNIVTEKICLDSGKKATKSCTRTYTEEFVKGTEPENCDGHKTVEICAETGKLATEYCPETKKKSYLSTPEKEINAPWKTNVGNKYQEIKETCNKHTKATMGVAVQNVIGLTLTQAQTKLSGL
;
A
#
# COMPACT_ATOMS: atom_id res chain seq x y z
N GLY A 1 -13.27 -15.83 19.93
CA GLY A 1 -11.92 -15.51 19.47
C GLY A 1 -11.40 -14.27 20.15
N ASN A 2 -10.12 -14.23 20.47
CA ASN A 2 -9.49 -13.04 21.07
C ASN A 2 -9.24 -11.98 19.97
N LEU A 3 -10.03 -10.91 19.94
CA LEU A 3 -9.86 -9.82 18.97
C LEU A 3 -8.51 -9.07 19.12
N ALA A 4 -7.91 -9.11 20.31
CA ALA A 4 -6.60 -8.50 20.55
C ALA A 4 -5.48 -9.18 19.76
N LEU A 5 -5.67 -10.43 19.32
CA LEU A 5 -4.70 -11.16 18.50
C LEU A 5 -4.41 -10.43 17.18
N ALA A 6 -5.41 -9.78 16.58
CA ALA A 6 -5.24 -8.98 15.37
C ALA A 6 -4.27 -7.78 15.56
N LEU A 7 -4.07 -7.35 16.80
CA LEU A 7 -3.13 -6.29 17.18
C LEU A 7 -1.87 -6.84 17.89
N GLY A 8 -1.63 -8.16 17.81
CA GLY A 8 -0.48 -8.81 18.45
C GLY A 8 -0.67 -9.20 19.91
N GLY A 9 -1.87 -9.02 20.46
CA GLY A 9 -2.17 -9.39 21.85
C GLY A 9 -2.43 -10.90 22.01
N THR A 10 -1.47 -11.63 22.54
CA THR A 10 -1.59 -13.07 22.84
C THR A 10 -1.94 -13.28 24.33
N TYR A 11 -2.64 -14.36 24.64
CA TYR A 11 -3.06 -14.64 26.03
C TYR A 11 -1.89 -15.10 26.92
N ASN A 12 -1.03 -15.98 26.38
CA ASN A 12 0.09 -16.56 27.12
C ASN A 12 1.45 -15.95 26.74
N GLY A 13 1.47 -14.87 25.94
CA GLY A 13 2.70 -14.35 25.36
C GLY A 13 3.22 -15.23 24.20
N ILE A 14 4.37 -14.86 23.68
CA ILE A 14 5.09 -15.60 22.64
C ILE A 14 6.58 -15.39 22.85
N SER A 15 7.39 -16.45 22.69
CA SER A 15 8.84 -16.32 22.88
C SER A 15 9.54 -15.70 21.67
N PRO A 16 10.73 -15.10 21.84
CA PRO A 16 11.56 -14.63 20.71
C PRO A 16 11.86 -15.73 19.69
N LEU A 17 12.10 -16.97 20.13
CA LEU A 17 12.30 -18.10 19.24
C LEU A 17 11.08 -18.38 18.34
N GLN A 18 9.90 -18.39 18.94
CA GLN A 18 8.65 -18.59 18.18
C GLN A 18 8.39 -17.45 17.18
N MET A 19 8.72 -16.21 17.58
CA MET A 19 8.61 -15.06 16.66
C MET A 19 9.63 -15.15 15.54
N ALA A 20 10.89 -15.50 15.84
CA ALA A 20 11.91 -15.69 14.80
C ALA A 20 11.51 -16.80 13.82
N ALA A 21 11.00 -17.94 14.31
CA ALA A 21 10.50 -19.02 13.47
C ALA A 21 9.30 -18.60 12.59
N GLY A 22 8.39 -17.77 13.13
CA GLY A 22 7.27 -17.22 12.39
C GLY A 22 7.70 -16.26 11.27
N TYR A 23 8.68 -15.41 11.54
CA TYR A 23 9.24 -14.50 10.53
C TYR A 23 10.12 -15.24 9.53
N SER A 24 10.88 -16.24 9.96
CA SER A 24 11.64 -17.14 9.08
C SER A 24 10.72 -17.87 8.09
N MET A 25 9.53 -18.28 8.51
CA MET A 25 8.54 -18.90 7.62
C MET A 25 8.13 -17.95 6.47
N ILE A 26 7.98 -16.66 6.74
CA ILE A 26 7.68 -15.66 5.71
C ILE A 26 8.88 -15.54 4.76
N ALA A 27 10.10 -15.37 5.30
CA ALA A 27 11.35 -15.29 4.53
C ALA A 27 11.56 -16.53 3.64
N ASN A 28 11.14 -17.70 4.10
CA ASN A 28 11.25 -18.99 3.41
C ASN A 28 10.03 -19.28 2.50
N GLY A 29 9.45 -18.25 1.88
CA GLY A 29 8.37 -18.40 0.90
C GLY A 29 7.11 -19.06 1.47
N GLY A 30 6.85 -18.96 2.78
CA GLY A 30 5.67 -19.51 3.45
C GLY A 30 5.80 -20.94 3.95
N GLU A 31 7.01 -21.47 3.99
CA GLU A 31 7.31 -22.79 4.52
C GLU A 31 7.91 -22.67 5.93
N TYR A 32 7.20 -23.19 6.93
CA TYR A 32 7.65 -23.24 8.32
C TYR A 32 8.63 -24.40 8.51
N ILE A 33 9.73 -24.12 9.19
CA ILE A 33 10.73 -25.10 9.61
C ILE A 33 10.79 -25.05 11.13
N GLU A 34 10.66 -26.20 11.78
CA GLU A 34 10.77 -26.31 13.23
C GLU A 34 12.18 -25.90 13.68
N PRO A 35 12.31 -24.89 14.57
CA PRO A 35 13.63 -24.43 15.03
C PRO A 35 14.32 -25.50 15.90
N THR A 36 15.61 -25.69 15.65
CA THR A 36 16.46 -26.60 16.42
C THR A 36 17.63 -25.85 17.05
N PHE A 37 18.16 -26.37 18.17
CA PHE A 37 19.34 -25.79 18.87
C PHE A 37 20.64 -26.54 18.56
N TYR A 38 20.57 -27.61 17.76
CA TYR A 38 21.72 -28.42 17.39
C TYR A 38 21.49 -28.95 15.96
N THR A 39 22.57 -29.13 15.25
CA THR A 39 22.58 -29.73 13.93
C THR A 39 22.95 -31.23 14.00
N LYS A 40 23.74 -31.60 15.00
CA LYS A 40 24.24 -32.95 15.19
C LYS A 40 24.76 -33.12 16.61
N VAL A 41 24.56 -34.28 17.25
CA VAL A 41 25.21 -34.67 18.47
C VAL A 41 26.03 -35.92 18.21
N GLU A 42 27.33 -35.88 18.53
CA GLU A 42 28.28 -36.97 18.33
C GLU A 42 28.85 -37.46 19.69
N ASP A 43 29.20 -38.73 19.73
CA ASP A 43 29.96 -39.28 20.86
C ASP A 43 31.45 -38.88 20.77
N ALA A 44 32.25 -39.28 21.77
CA ALA A 44 33.71 -39.02 21.83
C ALA A 44 34.49 -39.68 20.68
N ASN A 45 33.91 -40.63 19.96
CA ASN A 45 34.51 -41.35 18.85
C ASN A 45 34.07 -40.79 17.47
N GLY A 46 33.20 -39.77 17.47
CA GLY A 46 32.66 -39.15 16.24
C GLY A 46 31.44 -39.89 15.68
N ASN A 47 30.84 -40.82 16.41
CA ASN A 47 29.60 -41.46 15.98
C ASN A 47 28.41 -40.54 16.22
N VAL A 48 27.56 -40.37 15.25
CA VAL A 48 26.32 -39.58 15.38
C VAL A 48 25.35 -40.30 16.31
N ILE A 49 25.01 -39.64 17.43
CA ILE A 49 24.04 -40.13 18.41
C ILE A 49 22.64 -39.59 18.11
N LEU A 50 22.58 -38.32 17.66
CA LEU A 50 21.32 -37.64 17.38
C LEU A 50 21.50 -36.63 16.27
N GLU A 51 20.59 -36.65 15.34
CA GLU A 51 20.46 -35.67 14.27
C GLU A 51 18.98 -35.28 14.18
N PRO A 52 18.64 -33.99 14.23
CA PRO A 52 17.24 -33.58 14.16
C PRO A 52 16.67 -33.86 12.78
N THR A 53 15.49 -34.45 12.73
CA THR A 53 14.71 -34.48 11.50
C THR A 53 14.01 -33.16 11.38
N GLN A 54 14.42 -32.34 10.42
CA GLN A 54 13.72 -31.09 10.13
C GLN A 54 12.36 -31.40 9.47
N GLU A 55 11.28 -31.17 10.19
CA GLU A 55 9.95 -31.19 9.61
C GLU A 55 9.63 -29.83 9.04
N THR A 56 9.21 -29.81 7.77
CA THR A 56 8.75 -28.61 7.08
C THR A 56 7.24 -28.64 6.88
N LYS A 57 6.60 -27.49 6.97
CA LYS A 57 5.17 -27.36 6.77
C LYS A 57 4.86 -26.10 5.99
N ARG A 58 4.23 -26.24 4.82
CA ARG A 58 3.71 -25.07 4.11
C ARG A 58 2.52 -24.47 4.84
N VAL A 59 2.66 -23.20 5.25
CA VAL A 59 1.67 -22.44 6.02
C VAL A 59 0.94 -21.43 5.13
N MET A 60 1.65 -20.84 4.15
CA MET A 60 1.07 -19.93 3.16
C MET A 60 1.70 -20.16 1.78
N SER A 61 1.08 -19.62 0.74
CA SER A 61 1.63 -19.68 -0.61
C SER A 61 2.85 -18.75 -0.75
N GLU A 62 3.76 -19.08 -1.66
CA GLU A 62 4.94 -18.25 -1.96
C GLU A 62 4.56 -16.80 -2.33
N GLY A 63 3.53 -16.64 -3.17
CA GLY A 63 3.04 -15.32 -3.52
C GLY A 63 2.55 -14.51 -2.31
N ASN A 64 1.84 -15.14 -1.38
CA ASN A 64 1.39 -14.44 -0.15
C ASN A 64 2.57 -14.12 0.77
N ALA A 65 3.57 -15.00 0.88
CA ALA A 65 4.78 -14.74 1.65
C ALA A 65 5.56 -13.56 1.06
N TYR A 66 5.72 -13.52 -0.27
CA TYR A 66 6.36 -12.40 -0.96
C TYR A 66 5.62 -11.07 -0.74
N ILE A 67 4.29 -11.04 -0.93
CA ILE A 67 3.51 -9.81 -0.68
C ILE A 67 3.65 -9.36 0.79
N LEU A 68 3.66 -10.30 1.74
CA LEU A 68 3.86 -9.95 3.15
C LEU A 68 5.28 -9.42 3.41
N SER A 69 6.32 -9.98 2.76
CA SER A 69 7.69 -9.45 2.81
C SER A 69 7.74 -8.01 2.28
N SER A 70 7.18 -7.75 1.11
CA SER A 70 7.10 -6.42 0.52
C SER A 70 6.37 -5.40 1.42
N ILE A 71 5.27 -5.80 2.07
CA ILE A 71 4.60 -4.96 3.07
C ILE A 71 5.52 -4.66 4.25
N LEU A 72 6.30 -5.64 4.72
CA LEU A 72 7.20 -5.52 5.86
C LEU A 72 8.51 -4.77 5.53
N GLU A 73 8.83 -4.52 4.26
CA GLU A 73 9.90 -3.60 3.85
C GLU A 73 9.52 -2.13 4.12
N SER A 74 8.24 -1.79 3.99
CA SER A 74 7.79 -0.41 4.14
C SER A 74 8.08 0.21 5.52
N PRO A 75 8.09 -0.49 6.66
CA PRO A 75 8.55 0.03 7.94
C PRO A 75 10.06 0.37 7.99
N VAL A 76 10.86 -0.24 7.11
CA VAL A 76 12.31 0.02 7.00
C VAL A 76 12.59 1.16 6.03
N THR A 77 12.07 1.07 4.81
CA THR A 77 12.41 1.98 3.69
C THR A 77 11.48 3.19 3.58
N GLY A 78 10.28 3.13 4.14
CA GLY A 78 9.29 4.20 4.04
C GLY A 78 9.67 5.46 4.81
N SER A 79 9.30 6.63 4.30
CA SER A 79 9.61 7.94 4.91
C SER A 79 9.10 8.13 6.35
N ASN A 80 8.10 7.36 6.77
CA ASN A 80 7.55 7.31 8.13
C ASN A 80 7.72 5.92 8.74
N GLY A 81 8.69 5.16 8.28
CA GLY A 81 8.95 3.81 8.72
C GLY A 81 9.34 3.75 10.21
N THR A 82 8.79 2.77 10.93
CA THR A 82 9.06 2.58 12.37
C THR A 82 10.27 1.70 12.64
N ALA A 83 10.85 1.08 11.61
CA ALA A 83 12.02 0.19 11.67
C ALA A 83 13.21 0.71 10.85
N TYR A 84 13.31 2.00 10.66
CA TYR A 84 14.30 2.67 9.80
C TYR A 84 15.76 2.39 10.13
N LEU A 85 16.08 2.00 11.38
CA LEU A 85 17.46 1.62 11.77
C LEU A 85 17.85 0.22 11.30
N CYS A 86 16.88 -0.56 10.80
CA CYS A 86 17.10 -1.94 10.36
C CYS A 86 17.59 -2.02 8.91
N ASP A 87 17.73 -0.88 8.22
CA ASP A 87 18.23 -0.84 6.85
C ASP A 87 19.68 -1.35 6.78
N ILE A 88 19.95 -2.29 5.88
CA ILE A 88 21.25 -2.89 5.64
C ILE A 88 21.59 -2.67 4.17
N SER A 89 22.70 -1.98 3.91
CA SER A 89 23.10 -1.62 2.55
C SER A 89 23.25 -2.87 1.66
N GLY A 90 22.52 -2.87 0.53
CA GLY A 90 22.55 -3.96 -0.43
C GLY A 90 21.66 -5.16 -0.09
N MET A 91 20.87 -5.08 0.99
CA MET A 91 19.94 -6.15 1.41
C MET A 91 18.51 -5.66 1.39
N ASP A 92 17.59 -6.51 0.93
CA ASP A 92 16.19 -6.33 1.26
C ASP A 92 15.97 -6.69 2.74
N VAL A 93 15.32 -5.81 3.47
CA VAL A 93 15.03 -6.00 4.89
C VAL A 93 13.55 -5.82 5.15
N ALA A 94 12.92 -6.85 5.63
CA ALA A 94 11.53 -6.85 6.09
C ALA A 94 11.49 -6.88 7.61
N ALA A 95 10.89 -5.86 8.26
CA ALA A 95 10.90 -5.78 9.72
C ALA A 95 9.65 -5.09 10.27
N LYS A 96 9.31 -5.39 11.53
CA LYS A 96 8.20 -4.77 12.24
C LYS A 96 8.51 -4.60 13.72
N THR A 97 8.27 -3.39 14.20
CA THR A 97 8.31 -3.07 15.63
C THR A 97 7.05 -3.52 16.35
N GLY A 98 7.20 -3.92 17.61
CA GLY A 98 6.11 -4.15 18.54
C GLY A 98 6.28 -3.32 19.79
N THR A 99 5.17 -2.80 20.33
CA THR A 99 5.16 -2.02 21.58
C THR A 99 3.84 -2.23 22.28
N THR A 100 3.85 -2.68 23.52
CA THR A 100 2.63 -2.80 24.34
C THR A 100 2.13 -1.43 24.83
N ASN A 101 0.82 -1.30 25.05
CA ASN A 101 0.17 -0.03 25.41
C ASN A 101 0.79 0.65 26.63
N SER A 102 1.25 -0.11 27.62
CA SER A 102 1.88 0.40 28.83
C SER A 102 3.41 0.46 28.74
N LEU A 103 3.97 0.37 27.52
CA LEU A 103 5.42 0.38 27.29
C LEU A 103 6.20 -0.69 28.09
N LYS A 104 5.58 -1.83 28.35
CA LYS A 104 6.19 -2.94 29.11
C LYS A 104 7.05 -3.84 28.25
N ASP A 105 6.73 -3.89 26.95
CA ASP A 105 7.45 -4.72 25.97
C ASP A 105 7.82 -3.89 24.76
N ARG A 106 9.01 -4.07 24.27
CA ARG A 106 9.53 -3.57 23.01
C ARG A 106 10.01 -4.75 22.18
N TRP A 107 9.53 -4.85 20.98
CA TRP A 107 9.88 -5.90 20.04
C TRP A 107 10.44 -5.32 18.75
N LEU A 108 11.35 -6.04 18.15
CA LEU A 108 11.62 -6.01 16.73
C LEU A 108 11.71 -7.44 16.22
N CYS A 109 10.97 -7.74 15.17
CA CYS A 109 11.08 -8.96 14.39
C CYS A 109 11.31 -8.61 12.94
N GLY A 110 12.24 -9.29 12.28
CA GLY A 110 12.57 -9.00 10.90
C GLY A 110 13.46 -10.07 10.29
N PHE A 111 13.67 -9.97 9.00
CA PHE A 111 14.48 -10.90 8.23
C PHE A 111 15.07 -10.22 6.99
N THR A 112 16.11 -10.84 6.48
CA THR A 112 16.71 -10.61 5.18
C THR A 112 16.60 -11.89 4.35
N PRO A 113 17.07 -11.95 3.11
CA PRO A 113 17.19 -13.21 2.37
C PRO A 113 18.08 -14.28 3.05
N TYR A 114 18.92 -13.87 4.01
CA TYR A 114 19.87 -14.76 4.70
C TYR A 114 19.41 -15.21 6.09
N TYR A 115 18.89 -14.28 6.89
CA TYR A 115 18.64 -14.52 8.31
C TYR A 115 17.31 -13.93 8.77
N ALA A 116 16.68 -14.58 9.74
CA ALA A 116 15.54 -14.06 10.48
C ALA A 116 15.89 -13.93 11.96
N ALA A 117 15.51 -12.81 12.58
CA ALA A 117 15.76 -12.56 13.99
C ALA A 117 14.58 -11.87 14.67
N ALA A 118 14.41 -12.16 15.95
CA ALA A 118 13.45 -11.51 16.82
C ALA A 118 14.12 -11.07 18.11
N THR A 119 13.96 -9.81 18.45
CA THR A 119 14.50 -9.22 19.67
C THR A 119 13.37 -8.70 20.54
N TRP A 120 13.40 -9.08 21.80
CA TRP A 120 12.51 -8.57 22.84
C TRP A 120 13.33 -7.82 23.90
N PHE A 121 12.77 -6.73 24.37
CA PHE A 121 13.31 -5.93 25.44
C PHE A 121 12.18 -5.62 26.44
N GLY A 122 12.35 -6.05 27.68
CA GLY A 122 11.33 -5.94 28.74
C GLY A 122 11.83 -6.54 30.05
N TYR A 123 10.91 -6.70 30.99
CA TYR A 123 11.15 -7.34 32.28
C TYR A 123 10.35 -8.64 32.36
N ASP A 124 10.90 -9.66 33.02
CA ASP A 124 10.23 -10.95 33.24
C ASP A 124 8.91 -10.75 34.00
N ASP A 125 8.93 -9.92 35.05
CA ASP A 125 7.71 -9.38 35.64
C ASP A 125 7.34 -8.08 34.93
N PRO A 126 6.20 -8.04 34.21
CA PRO A 126 5.90 -6.94 33.31
C PRO A 126 5.80 -5.58 34.00
N GLU A 127 6.80 -4.74 33.83
CA GLU A 127 6.87 -3.35 34.34
C GLU A 127 7.04 -2.36 33.20
N THR A 128 6.67 -1.10 33.41
CA THR A 128 6.89 -0.04 32.43
C THR A 128 8.38 0.24 32.26
N ILE A 129 8.88 0.11 31.03
CA ILE A 129 10.29 0.39 30.69
C ILE A 129 10.53 1.89 30.83
N GLN A 130 11.46 2.28 31.72
CA GLN A 130 11.82 3.65 32.00
C GLN A 130 13.01 4.13 31.16
N GLY A 131 13.11 5.43 30.91
CA GLY A 131 14.30 6.06 30.32
C GLY A 131 14.38 6.06 28.79
N PHE A 132 13.51 5.33 28.08
CA PHE A 132 13.57 5.22 26.61
C PHE A 132 12.48 6.02 25.88
N GLY A 133 11.47 6.51 26.57
CA GLY A 133 10.37 7.23 25.93
C GLY A 133 9.73 6.40 24.80
N MET A 134 9.71 6.94 23.58
CA MET A 134 9.23 6.24 22.38
C MET A 134 10.31 5.45 21.62
N SER A 135 11.58 5.53 22.03
CA SER A 135 12.67 4.75 21.44
C SER A 135 12.44 3.25 21.63
N ASN A 136 12.91 2.45 20.69
CA ASN A 136 12.79 0.99 20.73
C ASN A 136 14.17 0.34 20.87
N PRO A 137 14.62 -0.02 22.11
CA PRO A 137 15.91 -0.68 22.33
C PRO A 137 16.05 -2.02 21.59
N ALA A 138 14.95 -2.76 21.43
CA ALA A 138 14.97 -4.01 20.66
C ALA A 138 15.36 -3.79 19.20
N MET A 139 14.97 -2.65 18.62
CA MET A 139 15.39 -2.28 17.26
C MET A 139 16.89 -2.00 17.18
N ASN A 140 17.46 -1.29 18.16
CA ASN A 140 18.89 -1.01 18.19
C ASN A 140 19.73 -2.29 18.31
N ILE A 141 19.30 -3.23 19.16
CA ILE A 141 19.95 -4.53 19.35
C ILE A 141 19.87 -5.35 18.06
N TRP A 142 18.69 -5.44 17.47
CA TRP A 142 18.46 -6.16 16.22
C TRP A 142 19.33 -5.59 15.08
N ALA A 143 19.32 -4.26 14.91
CA ALA A 143 20.06 -3.60 13.87
C ALA A 143 21.58 -3.82 14.00
N ALA A 144 22.13 -3.72 15.23
CA ALA A 144 23.54 -3.94 15.47
C ALA A 144 23.95 -5.39 15.14
N ILE A 145 23.20 -6.39 15.65
CA ILE A 145 23.51 -7.81 15.39
C ILE A 145 23.40 -8.13 13.91
N MET A 146 22.31 -7.71 13.28
CA MET A 146 22.08 -8.03 11.87
C MET A 146 23.09 -7.34 10.95
N SER A 147 23.49 -6.09 11.25
CA SER A 147 24.56 -5.42 10.50
C SER A 147 25.88 -6.18 10.58
N ASP A 148 26.28 -6.60 11.79
CA ASP A 148 27.55 -7.34 11.99
C ASP A 148 27.56 -8.66 11.20
N ILE A 149 26.50 -9.46 11.28
CA ILE A 149 26.47 -10.79 10.61
C ILE A 149 26.27 -10.71 9.10
N HIS A 150 25.97 -9.51 8.55
CA HIS A 150 25.83 -9.29 7.12
C HIS A 150 27.05 -8.61 6.49
N GLU A 151 28.08 -8.23 7.27
CA GLU A 151 29.23 -7.44 6.78
C GLU A 151 29.93 -8.09 5.59
N ASP A 152 30.07 -9.40 5.58
CA ASP A 152 30.77 -10.16 4.54
C ASP A 152 29.81 -10.88 3.55
N LEU A 153 28.50 -10.60 3.58
CA LEU A 153 27.55 -11.24 2.70
C LEU A 153 27.33 -10.44 1.42
N ASP A 154 27.10 -11.15 0.33
CA ASP A 154 26.73 -10.55 -0.94
C ASP A 154 25.36 -9.89 -0.85
N SER A 155 25.15 -8.82 -1.64
CA SER A 155 23.85 -8.17 -1.77
C SER A 155 22.77 -9.15 -2.24
N ALA A 156 21.60 -9.11 -1.61
CA ALA A 156 20.52 -10.01 -1.94
C ALA A 156 19.14 -9.33 -1.81
N SER A 157 18.22 -9.75 -2.66
CA SER A 157 16.81 -9.33 -2.66
C SER A 157 15.90 -10.53 -2.42
N PHE A 158 14.67 -10.27 -1.97
CA PHE A 158 13.66 -11.32 -1.83
C PHE A 158 13.26 -11.87 -3.20
N ASP A 159 13.20 -13.18 -3.30
CA ASP A 159 12.78 -13.87 -4.51
C ASP A 159 11.32 -13.54 -4.85
N LYS A 160 11.11 -12.96 -6.03
CA LYS A 160 9.78 -12.64 -6.54
C LYS A 160 9.20 -13.80 -7.34
N PRO A 161 8.11 -14.43 -6.85
CA PRO A 161 7.45 -15.51 -7.57
C PRO A 161 6.84 -15.06 -8.91
N ASP A 162 6.79 -15.95 -9.90
CA ASP A 162 6.26 -15.69 -11.25
C ASP A 162 4.76 -15.28 -11.25
N ASN A 163 4.04 -15.63 -10.21
CA ASN A 163 2.62 -15.30 -10.05
C ASN A 163 2.36 -13.94 -9.41
N ILE A 164 3.36 -13.10 -9.25
CA ILE A 164 3.20 -11.71 -8.80
C ILE A 164 3.03 -10.80 -10.00
N VAL A 165 1.96 -10.03 -10.00
CA VAL A 165 1.64 -9.03 -11.01
C VAL A 165 1.66 -7.64 -10.41
N THR A 166 1.99 -6.65 -11.24
CA THR A 166 2.07 -5.26 -10.84
C THR A 166 0.94 -4.47 -11.48
N GLU A 167 0.18 -3.73 -10.68
CA GLU A 167 -0.96 -2.94 -11.14
C GLU A 167 -0.91 -1.49 -10.65
N LYS A 168 -1.46 -0.60 -11.47
CA LYS A 168 -1.70 0.78 -11.06
C LYS A 168 -2.99 0.88 -10.25
N ILE A 169 -2.88 1.40 -9.04
CA ILE A 169 -3.99 1.52 -8.09
C ILE A 169 -4.37 2.98 -7.90
N CYS A 170 -5.64 3.25 -7.88
CA CYS A 170 -6.20 4.56 -7.57
C CYS A 170 -6.09 4.83 -6.05
N LEU A 171 -5.36 5.87 -5.67
CA LEU A 171 -5.19 6.27 -4.25
C LEU A 171 -6.50 6.64 -3.55
N ASP A 172 -7.52 7.02 -4.33
CA ASP A 172 -8.79 7.46 -3.77
C ASP A 172 -9.76 6.31 -3.48
N SER A 173 -9.73 5.25 -4.29
CA SER A 173 -10.67 4.12 -4.18
C SER A 173 -10.03 2.81 -3.74
N GLY A 174 -8.69 2.68 -3.81
CA GLY A 174 -8.01 1.40 -3.60
C GLY A 174 -8.22 0.38 -4.73
N LYS A 175 -8.91 0.76 -5.82
CA LYS A 175 -9.18 -0.10 -6.97
C LYS A 175 -8.16 0.12 -8.09
N LYS A 176 -8.12 -0.79 -9.09
CA LYS A 176 -7.28 -0.66 -10.29
C LYS A 176 -7.56 0.66 -11.01
N ALA A 177 -6.51 1.44 -11.27
CA ALA A 177 -6.67 2.77 -11.83
C ALA A 177 -7.18 2.73 -13.27
N THR A 178 -8.04 3.67 -13.60
CA THR A 178 -8.52 3.95 -14.96
C THR A 178 -7.95 5.27 -15.48
N LYS A 179 -8.22 5.60 -16.76
CA LYS A 179 -7.80 6.88 -17.37
C LYS A 179 -8.39 8.11 -16.64
N SER A 180 -9.43 7.92 -15.85
CA SER A 180 -10.08 9.01 -15.08
C SER A 180 -9.43 9.24 -13.72
N CYS A 181 -8.56 8.33 -13.24
CA CYS A 181 -7.88 8.46 -11.96
C CYS A 181 -6.68 9.41 -12.10
N THR A 182 -6.65 10.45 -11.28
CA THR A 182 -5.60 11.47 -11.30
C THR A 182 -4.48 11.22 -10.30
N ARG A 183 -4.76 10.42 -9.26
CA ARG A 183 -3.81 10.05 -8.21
C ARG A 183 -3.68 8.54 -8.18
N THR A 184 -2.49 8.05 -8.50
CA THR A 184 -2.24 6.60 -8.60
C THR A 184 -0.90 6.25 -7.99
N TYR A 185 -0.76 5.01 -7.56
CA TYR A 185 0.52 4.39 -7.19
C TYR A 185 0.58 2.99 -7.80
N THR A 186 1.75 2.40 -7.77
CA THR A 186 1.99 1.04 -8.28
C THR A 186 2.03 0.08 -7.11
N GLU A 187 1.32 -1.05 -7.20
CA GLU A 187 1.24 -2.07 -6.15
C GLU A 187 1.34 -3.46 -6.76
N GLU A 188 1.78 -4.41 -5.97
CA GLU A 188 1.95 -5.81 -6.35
C GLU A 188 0.84 -6.69 -5.78
N PHE A 189 0.44 -7.70 -6.55
CA PHE A 189 -0.63 -8.63 -6.19
C PHE A 189 -0.27 -10.04 -6.59
N VAL A 190 -0.74 -11.02 -5.85
CA VAL A 190 -0.81 -12.39 -6.36
C VAL A 190 -1.81 -12.41 -7.52
N LYS A 191 -1.41 -12.92 -8.68
CA LYS A 191 -2.25 -12.98 -9.88
C LYS A 191 -3.62 -13.58 -9.59
N GLY A 192 -4.66 -12.84 -9.94
CA GLY A 192 -6.06 -13.18 -9.69
C GLY A 192 -6.63 -12.61 -8.39
N THR A 193 -5.83 -11.87 -7.60
CA THR A 193 -6.31 -11.15 -6.40
C THR A 193 -6.34 -9.63 -6.58
N GLU A 194 -6.04 -9.15 -7.80
CA GLU A 194 -6.07 -7.72 -8.11
C GLU A 194 -7.47 -7.15 -7.92
N PRO A 195 -7.59 -5.92 -7.42
CA PRO A 195 -8.91 -5.30 -7.25
C PRO A 195 -9.58 -5.01 -8.59
N GLU A 196 -10.89 -4.87 -8.58
CA GLU A 196 -11.66 -4.45 -9.74
C GLU A 196 -11.25 -3.04 -10.22
N ASN A 197 -11.61 -2.70 -11.46
CA ASN A 197 -11.38 -1.36 -12.00
C ASN A 197 -12.09 -0.28 -11.19
N CYS A 198 -11.43 0.87 -11.05
CA CYS A 198 -12.02 2.02 -10.37
C CYS A 198 -13.25 2.53 -11.12
N ASP A 199 -14.39 2.46 -10.47
CA ASP A 199 -15.70 2.95 -10.93
C ASP A 199 -16.08 4.30 -10.28
N GLY A 200 -15.29 4.76 -9.30
CA GLY A 200 -15.54 5.99 -8.57
C GLY A 200 -15.19 7.26 -9.36
N HIS A 201 -14.18 7.20 -10.24
CA HIS A 201 -13.77 8.36 -11.04
C HIS A 201 -14.56 8.44 -12.34
N LYS A 202 -15.17 9.60 -12.57
CA LYS A 202 -15.86 9.93 -13.81
C LYS A 202 -15.19 11.12 -14.50
N THR A 203 -15.15 11.08 -15.81
CA THR A 203 -14.68 12.21 -16.64
C THR A 203 -15.85 12.80 -17.38
N VAL A 204 -16.01 14.10 -17.26
CA VAL A 204 -17.05 14.88 -17.96
C VAL A 204 -16.42 16.00 -18.76
N GLU A 205 -17.12 16.45 -19.80
CA GLU A 205 -16.78 17.67 -20.51
C GLU A 205 -17.41 18.87 -19.82
N ILE A 206 -16.61 19.86 -19.54
CA ILE A 206 -17.03 21.12 -18.92
C ILE A 206 -16.72 22.29 -19.84
N CYS A 207 -17.55 23.30 -19.77
CA CYS A 207 -17.30 24.58 -20.39
C CYS A 207 -16.00 25.19 -19.82
N ALA A 208 -15.06 25.56 -20.69
CA ALA A 208 -13.77 26.10 -20.27
C ALA A 208 -13.91 27.36 -19.43
N GLU A 209 -14.93 28.18 -19.75
CA GLU A 209 -15.17 29.48 -19.10
C GLU A 209 -15.93 29.33 -17.76
N THR A 210 -17.03 28.57 -17.73
CA THR A 210 -17.90 28.49 -16.54
C THR A 210 -17.54 27.38 -15.56
N GLY A 211 -16.79 26.38 -16.03
CA GLY A 211 -16.47 25.18 -15.23
C GLY A 211 -17.67 24.23 -15.01
N LYS A 212 -18.82 24.51 -15.58
CA LYS A 212 -20.06 23.69 -15.52
C LYS A 212 -20.06 22.67 -16.66
N LEU A 213 -20.95 21.65 -16.60
CA LEU A 213 -21.13 20.69 -17.69
C LEU A 213 -21.32 21.40 -19.01
N ALA A 214 -20.57 21.00 -20.02
CA ALA A 214 -20.61 21.63 -21.32
C ALA A 214 -21.94 21.34 -22.04
N THR A 215 -22.38 22.31 -22.86
CA THR A 215 -23.45 22.16 -23.82
C THR A 215 -22.87 22.19 -25.22
N GLU A 216 -23.67 21.84 -26.24
CA GLU A 216 -23.31 21.97 -27.65
C GLU A 216 -22.97 23.42 -28.08
N TYR A 217 -23.40 24.40 -27.28
CA TYR A 217 -23.18 25.82 -27.52
C TYR A 217 -21.91 26.36 -26.87
N CYS A 218 -21.18 25.57 -26.10
CA CYS A 218 -19.95 26.01 -25.48
C CYS A 218 -18.83 26.15 -26.54
N PRO A 219 -18.23 27.33 -26.71
CA PRO A 219 -17.21 27.58 -27.76
C PRO A 219 -15.92 26.79 -27.50
N GLU A 220 -15.65 26.51 -26.22
CA GLU A 220 -14.49 25.75 -25.78
C GLU A 220 -14.86 24.83 -24.63
N THR A 221 -14.42 23.57 -24.70
CA THR A 221 -14.65 22.58 -23.67
C THR A 221 -13.33 21.98 -23.19
N LYS A 222 -13.32 21.50 -21.96
CA LYS A 222 -12.20 20.73 -21.38
C LYS A 222 -12.71 19.53 -20.59
N LYS A 223 -11.92 18.47 -20.57
CA LYS A 223 -12.22 17.29 -19.75
C LYS A 223 -11.84 17.55 -18.29
N LYS A 224 -12.73 17.22 -17.38
CA LYS A 224 -12.49 17.24 -15.94
C LYS A 224 -12.89 15.92 -15.31
N SER A 225 -11.94 15.29 -14.58
CA SER A 225 -12.22 14.09 -13.78
C SER A 225 -12.58 14.50 -12.35
N TYR A 226 -13.53 13.79 -11.78
CA TYR A 226 -13.91 13.93 -10.37
C TYR A 226 -14.23 12.55 -9.77
N LEU A 227 -14.18 12.44 -8.45
CA LEU A 227 -14.58 11.25 -7.71
C LEU A 227 -16.07 11.37 -7.35
N SER A 228 -16.88 10.45 -7.86
CA SER A 228 -18.30 10.37 -7.49
C SER A 228 -18.46 9.66 -6.15
N THR A 229 -19.36 10.12 -5.29
CA THR A 229 -19.66 9.46 -4.02
C THR A 229 -20.37 8.12 -4.29
N PRO A 230 -19.82 6.98 -3.83
CA PRO A 230 -20.54 5.72 -3.90
C PRO A 230 -21.82 5.77 -3.07
N GLU A 231 -22.91 5.21 -3.58
CA GLU A 231 -24.19 5.16 -2.85
C GLU A 231 -24.07 4.55 -1.45
N LYS A 232 -23.21 3.55 -1.29
CA LYS A 232 -22.94 2.89 0.01
C LYS A 232 -22.23 3.79 1.03
N GLU A 233 -21.50 4.81 0.59
CA GLU A 233 -20.77 5.72 1.48
C GLU A 233 -21.62 6.94 1.92
N ILE A 234 -22.73 7.21 1.26
CA ILE A 234 -23.63 8.32 1.58
C ILE A 234 -24.17 8.22 3.02
N ASN A 235 -24.31 7.01 3.54
CA ASN A 235 -24.85 6.73 4.87
C ASN A 235 -23.80 6.20 5.88
N ALA A 236 -22.51 6.24 5.55
CA ALA A 236 -21.48 5.71 6.42
C ALA A 236 -21.21 6.64 7.62
N PRO A 237 -20.94 6.10 8.83
CA PRO A 237 -20.68 6.92 10.02
C PRO A 237 -19.46 7.85 9.90
N TRP A 238 -18.50 7.51 9.02
CA TRP A 238 -17.27 8.30 8.76
C TRP A 238 -17.39 9.36 7.67
N LYS A 239 -18.60 9.62 7.20
CA LYS A 239 -18.93 10.57 6.13
C LYS A 239 -18.34 11.99 6.33
N THR A 240 -18.12 12.40 7.57
CA THR A 240 -17.60 13.73 7.91
C THR A 240 -16.16 13.99 7.43
N ASN A 241 -15.37 12.94 7.19
CA ASN A 241 -13.95 13.07 6.82
C ASN A 241 -13.69 13.04 5.31
N VAL A 242 -14.70 12.71 4.49
CA VAL A 242 -14.56 12.58 3.03
C VAL A 242 -15.23 13.69 2.23
N GLY A 243 -15.88 14.66 2.88
CA GLY A 243 -16.75 15.66 2.25
C GLY A 243 -16.12 16.53 1.16
N ASN A 244 -14.80 16.76 1.22
CA ASN A 244 -14.08 17.53 0.19
C ASN A 244 -13.48 16.69 -0.94
N LYS A 245 -13.56 15.36 -0.84
CA LYS A 245 -12.99 14.44 -1.83
C LYS A 245 -13.89 14.25 -3.05
N TYR A 246 -15.19 14.36 -2.85
CA TYR A 246 -16.21 14.13 -3.86
C TYR A 246 -16.72 15.47 -4.43
N GLN A 247 -16.37 15.77 -5.66
CA GLN A 247 -16.71 17.03 -6.33
C GLN A 247 -17.50 16.77 -7.61
N GLU A 248 -18.70 16.23 -7.47
CA GLU A 248 -19.56 15.98 -8.61
C GLU A 248 -20.01 17.30 -9.24
N ILE A 249 -19.81 17.46 -10.55
CA ILE A 249 -20.27 18.60 -11.32
C ILE A 249 -21.66 18.28 -11.85
N LYS A 250 -22.69 18.93 -11.29
CA LYS A 250 -24.11 18.70 -11.64
C LYS A 250 -24.71 19.81 -12.48
N GLU A 251 -24.18 21.02 -12.37
CA GLU A 251 -24.74 22.18 -13.07
C GLU A 251 -24.28 22.23 -14.52
N THR A 252 -25.25 22.38 -15.42
CA THR A 252 -25.00 22.59 -16.84
C THR A 252 -24.68 24.05 -17.13
N CYS A 253 -23.85 24.33 -18.11
CA CYS A 253 -23.52 25.69 -18.55
C CYS A 253 -24.78 26.42 -18.98
N ASN A 254 -25.06 27.54 -18.33
CA ASN A 254 -26.19 28.41 -18.63
C ASN A 254 -25.75 29.73 -19.33
N LYS A 255 -24.44 29.92 -19.54
CA LYS A 255 -23.90 31.07 -20.21
C LYS A 255 -23.96 30.89 -21.74
N HIS A 256 -23.67 29.71 -22.23
CA HIS A 256 -23.65 29.40 -23.66
C HIS A 256 -24.88 28.56 -23.97
N THR A 257 -25.91 29.22 -24.46
CA THR A 257 -27.19 28.63 -24.87
C THR A 257 -27.50 29.04 -26.29
N LYS A 258 -28.47 28.36 -26.93
CA LYS A 258 -28.93 28.77 -28.27
C LYS A 258 -29.31 30.24 -28.34
N ALA A 259 -29.84 30.82 -27.28
CA ALA A 259 -30.24 32.23 -27.18
C ALA A 259 -29.05 33.20 -27.05
N THR A 260 -27.93 32.73 -26.43
CA THR A 260 -26.74 33.58 -26.19
C THR A 260 -25.68 33.45 -27.27
N MET A 261 -25.68 32.33 -28.00
CA MET A 261 -24.87 32.15 -29.19
C MET A 261 -25.55 32.86 -30.36
N GLY A 262 -25.24 34.10 -30.57
CA GLY A 262 -25.80 34.86 -31.68
C GLY A 262 -25.66 34.09 -33.00
N VAL A 263 -26.67 34.18 -33.83
CA VAL A 263 -26.61 33.63 -35.19
C VAL A 263 -25.43 34.29 -35.91
N ALA A 264 -24.51 33.46 -36.41
CA ALA A 264 -23.38 34.00 -37.21
C ALA A 264 -23.92 34.68 -38.45
N VAL A 265 -24.03 36.00 -38.41
CA VAL A 265 -24.49 36.81 -39.57
C VAL A 265 -23.41 36.69 -40.63
N GLN A 266 -23.78 36.18 -41.79
CA GLN A 266 -22.87 36.12 -42.93
C GLN A 266 -22.49 37.53 -43.36
N ASN A 267 -21.21 37.73 -43.70
CA ASN A 267 -20.74 39.03 -44.18
C ASN A 267 -21.48 39.42 -45.47
N VAL A 268 -22.22 40.52 -45.40
CA VAL A 268 -23.00 41.09 -46.49
C VAL A 268 -22.44 42.41 -47.01
N ILE A 269 -21.27 42.82 -46.55
CA ILE A 269 -20.59 44.04 -46.97
C ILE A 269 -20.30 43.92 -48.47
N GLY A 270 -20.71 44.94 -49.23
CA GLY A 270 -20.51 44.99 -50.68
C GLY A 270 -21.57 44.28 -51.55
N LEU A 271 -22.60 43.68 -50.93
CA LEU A 271 -23.73 43.10 -51.66
C LEU A 271 -24.84 44.12 -51.90
N THR A 272 -25.61 43.95 -52.99
CA THR A 272 -26.85 44.68 -53.17
C THR A 272 -27.89 44.28 -52.11
N LEU A 273 -28.90 45.10 -51.83
CA LEU A 273 -29.95 44.85 -50.87
C LEU A 273 -30.59 43.51 -51.10
N THR A 274 -30.95 43.14 -52.30
CA THR A 274 -31.55 41.85 -52.65
C THR A 274 -30.65 40.67 -52.40
N GLN A 275 -29.37 40.81 -52.75
CA GLN A 275 -28.38 39.76 -52.44
C GLN A 275 -28.14 39.57 -50.93
N ALA A 276 -28.11 40.69 -50.19
CA ALA A 276 -27.99 40.64 -48.72
C ALA A 276 -29.22 39.99 -48.08
N GLN A 277 -30.43 40.34 -48.52
CA GLN A 277 -31.67 39.73 -48.07
C GLN A 277 -31.74 38.23 -48.36
N THR A 278 -31.35 37.79 -49.55
CA THR A 278 -31.29 36.38 -49.91
C THR A 278 -30.29 35.62 -49.04
N LYS A 279 -29.15 36.25 -48.76
CA LYS A 279 -28.10 35.62 -47.94
C LYS A 279 -28.45 35.55 -46.47
N LEU A 280 -29.28 36.43 -45.95
CA LEU A 280 -29.74 36.49 -44.56
C LEU A 280 -31.09 35.80 -44.34
N SER A 281 -31.82 35.45 -45.38
CA SER A 281 -33.17 34.85 -45.28
C SER A 281 -33.18 33.40 -44.76
N GLY A 282 -32.05 32.78 -44.49
CA GLY A 282 -31.87 31.48 -43.90
C GLY A 282 -31.44 31.48 -42.41
N LEU A 283 -31.45 32.64 -41.76
CA LEU A 283 -31.04 32.84 -40.38
C LEU A 283 -32.26 32.83 -39.41
#